data_cf9cb81952f5e127760e660e408695e1
#
_entry.id   cf9cb81952f5e127760e660e408695e1
#
_cell.length_a   1.000
_cell.length_b   1.000
_cell.length_c   1.000
_cell.angle_alpha   90.00
_cell.angle_beta   90.00
_cell.angle_gamma   90.00
#
_symmetry.space_group_name_H-M   'P 1'
#
loop_
_entity.id
_entity.type
_entity.pdbx_description
1 polymer ?
#
loop_
_entity_poly.entity_id
_entity_poly.type
_entity_poly.pdbx_seq_one_letter_code
_entity_poly.pdbx_strand_id
1 'polypeptide(L)'
;MEPRDTGISLVLVTRNRESDLTRTLETLKGALCPCPWEIILVDNASDTDMSRVCKASGLENLRFFRTEENLGPPGGRNFGASQARYEYLVFLDDDANFIGEDALVRIYDRMNREPDFAIFAFQVRNLEGGLYNWPHGKHRLPRKDGTFRTKYFLAGGFAIRAAWFWALGGFSSQLFFWGEETDLVLKSLALGGEGVFYDGSVAVLHRVHGNGRVKDEGRFYYQVRNRMYILKIRFPAGISLCYRLYYGLKYLREAVCLGWLGTYRRGLRDSRRIPRKGSCRLTLSRLRAWQKLSK
;
A
#
# COMPACT_ATOMS: atom_id res chain seq x y z
N MET A 1 -8.97 -8.91 -19.86
CA MET A 1 -9.89 -8.55 -18.77
C MET A 1 -10.89 -7.58 -19.36
N GLU A 2 -12.16 -7.81 -19.16
CA GLU A 2 -13.20 -6.90 -19.64
C GLU A 2 -13.03 -5.50 -19.05
N PRO A 3 -13.42 -4.43 -19.77
CA PRO A 3 -13.38 -3.08 -19.23
C PRO A 3 -14.29 -3.01 -18.00
N ARG A 4 -13.82 -2.35 -16.96
CA ARG A 4 -14.62 -2.10 -15.76
C ARG A 4 -15.48 -0.87 -15.94
N ASP A 5 -16.62 -0.85 -15.27
CA ASP A 5 -17.50 0.30 -15.26
C ASP A 5 -16.81 1.52 -14.59
N THR A 6 -17.19 2.72 -15.03
CA THR A 6 -16.72 3.97 -14.41
C THR A 6 -17.22 4.05 -12.99
N GLY A 7 -16.31 4.28 -12.03
CA GLY A 7 -16.66 4.37 -10.62
C GLY A 7 -15.50 4.02 -9.70
N ILE A 8 -15.81 3.91 -8.40
CA ILE A 8 -14.82 3.64 -7.34
C ILE A 8 -15.16 2.35 -6.61
N SER A 9 -14.20 1.42 -6.51
CA SER A 9 -14.23 0.30 -5.58
C SER A 9 -13.28 0.58 -4.41
N LEU A 10 -13.82 0.85 -3.23
CA LEU A 10 -13.07 1.03 -1.99
C LEU A 10 -12.80 -0.34 -1.37
N VAL A 11 -11.54 -0.72 -1.27
CA VAL A 11 -11.11 -2.02 -0.76
C VAL A 11 -10.57 -1.86 0.67
N LEU A 12 -11.19 -2.56 1.61
CA LEU A 12 -10.79 -2.68 3.01
C LEU A 12 -10.37 -4.12 3.28
N VAL A 13 -9.28 -4.31 4.03
CA VAL A 13 -8.85 -5.64 4.49
C VAL A 13 -8.72 -5.59 6.00
N THR A 14 -9.40 -6.50 6.68
CA THR A 14 -9.37 -6.59 8.14
C THR A 14 -8.95 -7.98 8.61
N ARG A 15 -8.38 -8.05 9.81
CA ARG A 15 -8.14 -9.30 10.53
C ARG A 15 -8.10 -9.06 12.04
N ASN A 16 -9.07 -9.63 12.77
CA ASN A 16 -9.16 -9.55 14.25
C ASN A 16 -9.22 -8.12 14.79
N ARG A 17 -9.86 -7.16 14.06
CA ARG A 17 -9.91 -5.73 14.40
C ARG A 17 -11.32 -5.18 14.35
N GLU A 18 -12.25 -5.80 15.07
CA GLU A 18 -13.66 -5.45 15.06
C GLU A 18 -13.90 -3.98 15.39
N SER A 19 -13.29 -3.47 16.47
CA SER A 19 -13.50 -2.08 16.91
C SER A 19 -12.95 -1.05 15.92
N ASP A 20 -11.79 -1.32 15.33
CA ASP A 20 -11.19 -0.41 14.32
C ASP A 20 -12.03 -0.40 13.05
N LEU A 21 -12.43 -1.59 12.58
CA LEU A 21 -13.30 -1.73 11.42
C LEU A 21 -14.64 -1.00 11.61
N THR A 22 -15.29 -1.19 12.77
CA THR A 22 -16.55 -0.50 13.09
C THR A 22 -16.41 1.02 12.93
N ARG A 23 -15.35 1.59 13.53
CA ARG A 23 -15.07 3.03 13.40
C ARG A 23 -14.85 3.46 11.97
N THR A 24 -14.10 2.67 11.17
CA THR A 24 -13.86 2.96 9.75
C THR A 24 -15.18 2.98 8.97
N LEU A 25 -16.03 1.95 9.13
CA LEU A 25 -17.30 1.85 8.43
C LEU A 25 -18.26 2.99 8.82
N GLU A 26 -18.28 3.41 10.09
CA GLU A 26 -19.08 4.56 10.53
C GLU A 26 -18.71 5.85 9.78
N THR A 27 -17.42 6.09 9.53
CA THR A 27 -16.99 7.30 8.79
C THR A 27 -17.38 7.27 7.31
N LEU A 28 -17.63 6.09 6.76
CA LEU A 28 -18.02 5.94 5.35
C LEU A 28 -19.51 6.17 5.11
N LYS A 29 -20.35 6.23 6.15
CA LYS A 29 -21.79 6.52 6.02
C LYS A 29 -22.09 7.90 5.42
N GLY A 30 -21.26 8.89 5.72
CA GLY A 30 -21.37 10.24 5.19
C GLY A 30 -20.54 10.50 3.92
N ALA A 31 -19.90 9.48 3.35
CA ALA A 31 -19.01 9.69 2.22
C ALA A 31 -19.76 10.09 0.95
N LEU A 32 -19.39 11.24 0.39
CA LEU A 32 -19.91 11.76 -0.87
C LEU A 32 -19.08 11.18 -2.02
N CYS A 33 -19.76 10.70 -3.07
CA CYS A 33 -19.10 10.23 -4.29
C CYS A 33 -19.88 10.71 -5.53
N PRO A 34 -19.21 11.25 -6.56
CA PRO A 34 -19.87 11.79 -7.75
C PRO A 34 -20.21 10.73 -8.80
N CYS A 35 -19.86 9.46 -8.52
CA CYS A 35 -20.02 8.31 -9.42
C CYS A 35 -20.50 7.09 -8.65
N PRO A 36 -20.93 6.02 -9.31
CA PRO A 36 -21.19 4.73 -8.66
C PRO A 36 -19.97 4.27 -7.87
N TRP A 37 -20.21 3.79 -6.64
CA TRP A 37 -19.14 3.26 -5.80
C TRP A 37 -19.60 2.13 -4.92
N GLU A 38 -18.65 1.28 -4.53
CA GLU A 38 -18.86 0.16 -3.64
C GLU A 38 -17.75 0.05 -2.58
N ILE A 39 -18.06 -0.61 -1.48
CA ILE A 39 -17.11 -1.04 -0.47
C ILE A 39 -16.91 -2.53 -0.59
N ILE A 40 -15.68 -2.97 -0.76
CA ILE A 40 -15.29 -4.37 -0.74
C ILE A 40 -14.53 -4.61 0.55
N LEU A 41 -15.18 -5.29 1.48
CA LEU A 41 -14.58 -5.66 2.75
C LEU A 41 -14.13 -7.11 2.72
N VAL A 42 -12.83 -7.31 2.92
CA VAL A 42 -12.20 -8.62 3.00
C VAL A 42 -11.84 -8.93 4.46
N ASP A 43 -12.51 -9.91 5.03
CA ASP A 43 -12.07 -10.56 6.26
C ASP A 43 -10.97 -11.57 5.92
N ASN A 44 -9.74 -11.22 6.28
CA ASN A 44 -8.55 -11.99 5.94
C ASN A 44 -8.28 -13.12 6.97
N ALA A 45 -9.25 -14.02 7.10
CA ALA A 45 -9.27 -15.14 8.05
C ALA A 45 -9.17 -14.69 9.52
N SER A 46 -10.11 -13.86 9.97
CA SER A 46 -10.25 -13.54 11.40
C SER A 46 -10.70 -14.76 12.22
N ASP A 47 -10.34 -14.78 13.49
CA ASP A 47 -10.75 -15.83 14.43
C ASP A 47 -12.24 -15.67 14.81
N THR A 48 -12.78 -14.45 14.67
CA THR A 48 -14.20 -14.11 14.93
C THR A 48 -14.94 -13.78 13.63
N ASP A 49 -16.27 -13.86 13.67
CA ASP A 49 -17.13 -13.54 12.51
C ASP A 49 -17.28 -12.03 12.32
N MET A 50 -16.53 -11.48 11.38
CA MET A 50 -16.59 -10.06 11.00
C MET A 50 -17.87 -9.68 10.23
N SER A 51 -18.66 -10.65 9.76
CA SER A 51 -19.92 -10.34 9.03
C SER A 51 -20.93 -9.58 9.88
N ARG A 52 -20.89 -9.73 11.21
CA ARG A 52 -21.73 -8.98 12.14
C ARG A 52 -21.48 -7.48 12.08
N VAL A 53 -20.21 -7.08 11.98
CA VAL A 53 -19.82 -5.66 11.85
C VAL A 53 -20.37 -5.08 10.55
N CYS A 54 -20.30 -5.86 9.47
CA CYS A 54 -20.85 -5.44 8.18
C CYS A 54 -22.36 -5.20 8.24
N LYS A 55 -23.09 -6.16 8.80
CA LYS A 55 -24.55 -6.06 8.96
C LYS A 55 -24.95 -4.88 9.86
N ALA A 56 -24.22 -4.67 10.95
CA ALA A 56 -24.47 -3.58 11.88
C ALA A 56 -24.15 -2.18 11.28
N SER A 57 -23.27 -2.12 10.27
CA SER A 57 -22.92 -0.86 9.62
C SER A 57 -24.09 -0.21 8.87
N GLY A 58 -25.02 -0.99 8.34
CA GLY A 58 -26.14 -0.48 7.53
C GLY A 58 -25.74 0.10 6.16
N LEU A 59 -24.52 -0.15 5.70
CA LEU A 59 -24.01 0.31 4.40
C LEU A 59 -24.51 -0.61 3.27
N GLU A 60 -25.43 -0.13 2.44
CA GLU A 60 -26.07 -0.92 1.36
C GLU A 60 -25.11 -1.25 0.22
N ASN A 61 -24.10 -0.39 -0.01
CA ASN A 61 -23.08 -0.60 -1.05
C ASN A 61 -21.86 -1.41 -0.58
N LEU A 62 -21.94 -2.06 0.61
CA LEU A 62 -20.88 -2.90 1.16
C LEU A 62 -21.06 -4.35 0.73
N ARG A 63 -20.01 -4.93 0.17
CA ARG A 63 -19.89 -6.35 -0.17
C ARG A 63 -18.82 -7.00 0.71
N PHE A 64 -19.24 -8.01 1.46
CA PHE A 64 -18.37 -8.75 2.39
C PHE A 64 -17.85 -10.04 1.76
N PHE A 65 -16.56 -10.28 1.95
CA PHE A 65 -15.87 -11.50 1.55
C PHE A 65 -14.96 -11.99 2.67
N ARG A 66 -14.83 -13.30 2.81
CA ARG A 66 -13.92 -13.91 3.77
C ARG A 66 -12.96 -14.85 3.04
N THR A 67 -11.68 -14.79 3.39
CA THR A 67 -10.67 -15.74 2.91
C THR A 67 -10.56 -16.93 3.85
N GLU A 68 -10.17 -18.09 3.32
CA GLU A 68 -9.98 -19.31 4.12
C GLU A 68 -8.73 -19.25 5.00
N GLU A 69 -7.70 -18.54 4.54
CA GLU A 69 -6.43 -18.35 5.24
C GLU A 69 -5.97 -16.89 5.25
N ASN A 70 -5.08 -16.56 6.17
CA ASN A 70 -4.46 -15.24 6.22
C ASN A 70 -3.46 -15.05 5.06
N LEU A 71 -3.88 -14.32 4.05
CA LEU A 71 -3.07 -14.00 2.85
C LEU A 71 -2.05 -12.87 3.08
N GLY A 72 -2.00 -12.29 4.29
CA GLY A 72 -1.30 -11.03 4.55
C GLY A 72 -1.98 -9.83 3.88
N PRO A 73 -1.61 -8.59 4.25
CA PRO A 73 -2.20 -7.39 3.65
C PRO A 73 -2.12 -7.34 2.12
N PRO A 74 -0.98 -7.65 1.46
CA PRO A 74 -0.90 -7.67 0.00
C PRO A 74 -1.85 -8.67 -0.65
N GLY A 75 -1.96 -9.88 -0.10
CA GLY A 75 -2.84 -10.93 -0.60
C GLY A 75 -4.31 -10.59 -0.42
N GLY A 76 -4.68 -10.08 0.76
CA GLY A 76 -6.04 -9.61 1.04
C GLY A 76 -6.46 -8.47 0.11
N ARG A 77 -5.58 -7.49 -0.15
CA ARG A 77 -5.84 -6.40 -1.09
C ARG A 77 -5.99 -6.91 -2.53
N ASN A 78 -5.18 -7.87 -2.97
CA ASN A 78 -5.33 -8.50 -4.28
C ASN A 78 -6.68 -9.22 -4.38
N PHE A 79 -7.06 -9.97 -3.36
CA PHE A 79 -8.34 -10.66 -3.32
C PHE A 79 -9.50 -9.66 -3.40
N GLY A 80 -9.49 -8.59 -2.59
CA GLY A 80 -10.49 -7.53 -2.65
C GLY A 80 -10.54 -6.85 -4.03
N ALA A 81 -9.38 -6.50 -4.60
CA ALA A 81 -9.30 -5.93 -5.94
C ALA A 81 -9.86 -6.85 -7.02
N SER A 82 -9.79 -8.18 -6.86
CA SER A 82 -10.37 -9.13 -7.82
C SER A 82 -11.90 -9.12 -7.80
N GLN A 83 -12.51 -8.71 -6.69
CA GLN A 83 -13.96 -8.58 -6.54
C GLN A 83 -14.50 -7.22 -7.00
N ALA A 84 -13.61 -6.26 -7.32
CA ALA A 84 -13.95 -4.89 -7.67
C ALA A 84 -14.64 -4.81 -9.04
N ARG A 85 -15.69 -4.00 -9.12
CA ARG A 85 -16.48 -3.73 -10.35
C ARG A 85 -15.97 -2.52 -11.11
N TYR A 86 -15.44 -1.52 -10.40
CA TYR A 86 -15.15 -0.21 -10.95
C TYR A 86 -13.68 -0.02 -11.33
N GLU A 87 -13.44 0.96 -12.19
CA GLU A 87 -12.13 1.25 -12.78
C GLU A 87 -11.11 1.87 -11.80
N TYR A 88 -11.58 2.53 -10.73
CA TYR A 88 -10.71 3.11 -9.72
C TYR A 88 -10.73 2.28 -8.45
N LEU A 89 -9.59 1.70 -8.11
CA LEU A 89 -9.39 1.01 -6.84
C LEU A 89 -8.87 2.02 -5.82
N VAL A 90 -9.59 2.18 -4.73
CA VAL A 90 -9.16 2.95 -3.57
C VAL A 90 -8.92 1.96 -2.43
N PHE A 91 -7.74 1.99 -1.83
CA PHE A 91 -7.41 1.14 -0.71
C PHE A 91 -7.34 1.97 0.56
N LEU A 92 -7.93 1.47 1.62
CA LEU A 92 -7.91 2.07 2.95
C LEU A 92 -7.68 0.96 3.99
N ASP A 93 -6.88 1.22 5.02
CA ASP A 93 -6.70 0.27 6.11
C ASP A 93 -7.92 0.26 7.04
N ASP A 94 -8.16 -0.85 7.74
CA ASP A 94 -9.28 -1.01 8.67
C ASP A 94 -9.17 -0.13 9.93
N ASP A 95 -8.00 0.44 10.19
CA ASP A 95 -7.72 1.43 11.24
C ASP A 95 -7.49 2.85 10.69
N ALA A 96 -8.05 3.13 9.51
CA ALA A 96 -7.92 4.43 8.87
C ALA A 96 -9.29 4.98 8.42
N ASN A 97 -9.39 6.29 8.26
CA ASN A 97 -10.55 6.96 7.68
C ASN A 97 -10.15 8.20 6.89
N PHE A 98 -10.96 8.57 5.91
CA PHE A 98 -10.80 9.85 5.24
C PHE A 98 -11.11 11.01 6.18
N ILE A 99 -10.41 12.13 6.00
CA ILE A 99 -10.71 13.40 6.65
C ILE A 99 -11.54 14.23 5.68
N GLY A 100 -12.82 14.43 6.03
CA GLY A 100 -13.83 15.07 5.17
C GLY A 100 -14.64 14.05 4.36
N GLU A 101 -15.92 14.39 4.15
CA GLU A 101 -16.89 13.55 3.45
C GLU A 101 -16.67 13.55 1.93
N ASP A 102 -15.99 14.57 1.39
CA ASP A 102 -15.75 14.78 -0.04
C ASP A 102 -14.47 14.10 -0.57
N ALA A 103 -13.82 13.25 0.23
CA ALA A 103 -12.57 12.60 -0.16
C ALA A 103 -12.70 11.79 -1.46
N LEU A 104 -13.77 11.00 -1.63
CA LEU A 104 -13.99 10.23 -2.85
C LEU A 104 -14.28 11.13 -4.06
N VAL A 105 -14.93 12.29 -3.87
CA VAL A 105 -15.10 13.30 -4.91
C VAL A 105 -13.74 13.79 -5.39
N ARG A 106 -12.87 14.19 -4.47
CA ARG A 106 -11.52 14.68 -4.79
C ARG A 106 -10.67 13.62 -5.48
N ILE A 107 -10.76 12.37 -5.02
CA ILE A 107 -10.03 11.23 -5.62
C ILE A 107 -10.50 11.03 -7.07
N TYR A 108 -11.81 10.95 -7.29
CA TYR A 108 -12.39 10.78 -8.61
C TYR A 108 -11.98 11.89 -9.58
N ASP A 109 -12.17 13.15 -9.17
CA ASP A 109 -11.79 14.31 -9.96
C ASP A 109 -10.28 14.32 -10.28
N ARG A 110 -9.45 14.02 -9.29
CA ARG A 110 -8.00 13.99 -9.49
C ARG A 110 -7.59 12.89 -10.46
N MET A 111 -8.11 11.70 -10.32
CA MET A 111 -7.80 10.60 -11.21
C MET A 111 -8.23 10.90 -12.65
N ASN A 112 -9.36 11.59 -12.87
CA ASN A 112 -9.80 12.02 -14.20
C ASN A 112 -8.90 13.11 -14.80
N ARG A 113 -8.40 14.05 -13.99
CA ARG A 113 -7.54 15.16 -14.45
C ARG A 113 -6.11 14.75 -14.72
N GLU A 114 -5.64 13.66 -14.15
CA GLU A 114 -4.25 13.18 -14.24
C GLU A 114 -4.19 11.78 -14.90
N PRO A 115 -4.58 11.64 -16.17
CA PRO A 115 -4.69 10.33 -16.83
C PRO A 115 -3.34 9.61 -16.98
N ASP A 116 -2.23 10.33 -17.00
CA ASP A 116 -0.88 9.78 -17.15
C ASP A 116 -0.40 9.05 -15.89
N PHE A 117 -1.03 9.33 -14.74
CA PHE A 117 -0.69 8.67 -13.49
C PHE A 117 -1.63 7.49 -13.20
N ALA A 118 -1.02 6.39 -12.84
CA ALA A 118 -1.76 5.20 -12.44
C ALA A 118 -1.96 5.10 -10.91
N ILE A 119 -1.00 5.58 -10.11
CA ILE A 119 -0.96 5.46 -8.66
C ILE A 119 -1.04 6.85 -8.03
N PHE A 120 -1.95 7.00 -7.06
CA PHE A 120 -2.19 8.24 -6.32
C PHE A 120 -1.98 8.01 -4.84
N ALA A 121 -1.13 8.83 -4.23
CA ALA A 121 -0.83 8.83 -2.81
C ALA A 121 -1.53 10.00 -2.11
N PHE A 122 -1.98 9.79 -0.89
CA PHE A 122 -2.68 10.78 -0.09
C PHE A 122 -1.85 11.23 1.10
N GLN A 123 -2.26 12.33 1.72
CA GLN A 123 -1.69 12.78 2.99
C GLN A 123 -2.17 11.85 4.10
N VAL A 124 -1.24 11.17 4.79
CA VAL A 124 -1.58 10.34 5.95
C VAL A 124 -1.20 11.06 7.22
N ARG A 125 -2.16 11.20 8.14
CA ARG A 125 -2.02 11.80 9.46
C ARG A 125 -2.16 10.77 10.57
N ASN A 126 -1.57 11.03 11.72
CA ASN A 126 -1.75 10.27 12.95
C ASN A 126 -2.83 10.89 13.85
N LEU A 127 -3.12 10.25 15.00
CA LEU A 127 -4.12 10.73 15.96
C LEU A 127 -3.80 12.10 16.55
N GLU A 128 -2.53 12.47 16.62
CA GLU A 128 -2.08 13.78 17.10
C GLU A 128 -2.15 14.88 16.01
N GLY A 129 -2.71 14.54 14.82
CA GLY A 129 -2.84 15.46 13.68
C GLY A 129 -1.54 15.72 12.90
N GLY A 130 -0.44 15.13 13.32
CA GLY A 130 0.84 15.18 12.62
C GLY A 130 0.88 14.26 11.38
N LEU A 131 1.88 14.48 10.51
CA LEU A 131 2.10 13.59 9.36
C LEU A 131 2.62 12.23 9.82
N TYR A 132 1.96 11.17 9.39
CA TYR A 132 2.37 9.80 9.66
C TYR A 132 3.39 9.31 8.63
N ASN A 133 4.56 8.83 9.11
CA ASN A 133 5.59 8.21 8.26
C ASN A 133 5.88 8.95 6.95
N TRP A 134 6.06 10.29 7.00
CA TRP A 134 6.30 11.10 5.81
C TRP A 134 7.46 10.56 4.94
N PRO A 135 7.20 9.90 3.81
CA PRO A 135 8.24 9.21 3.04
C PRO A 135 8.87 10.10 1.98
N HIS A 136 8.35 11.31 1.78
CA HIS A 136 8.68 12.16 0.64
C HIS A 136 9.89 13.09 0.86
N GLY A 137 10.51 13.01 2.05
CA GLY A 137 11.65 13.85 2.42
C GLY A 137 11.26 15.22 3.01
N LYS A 138 12.11 15.75 3.89
CA LYS A 138 11.84 17.01 4.62
C LYS A 138 11.65 18.22 3.69
N HIS A 139 12.36 18.26 2.56
CA HIS A 139 12.27 19.35 1.58
C HIS A 139 10.88 19.51 0.96
N ARG A 140 10.03 18.47 1.00
CA ARG A 140 8.64 18.50 0.50
C ARG A 140 7.59 18.79 1.56
N LEU A 141 7.96 18.91 2.83
CA LEU A 141 7.03 19.25 3.90
C LEU A 141 6.21 20.54 3.63
N PRO A 142 6.80 21.63 3.07
CA PRO A 142 6.02 22.83 2.73
C PRO A 142 4.94 22.58 1.68
N ARG A 143 5.02 21.50 0.93
CA ARG A 143 4.05 21.10 -0.11
C ARG A 143 3.12 19.96 0.33
N LYS A 144 3.04 19.68 1.63
CA LYS A 144 2.23 18.57 2.16
C LYS A 144 0.74 18.62 1.77
N ASP A 145 0.20 19.83 1.61
CA ASP A 145 -1.19 20.09 1.22
C ASP A 145 -1.37 20.31 -0.30
N GLY A 146 -0.28 20.26 -1.06
CA GLY A 146 -0.25 20.44 -2.52
C GLY A 146 -0.09 19.12 -3.27
N THR A 147 0.36 19.23 -4.53
CA THR A 147 0.59 18.09 -5.41
C THR A 147 2.03 18.00 -5.88
N PHE A 148 2.54 16.80 -6.08
CA PHE A 148 3.85 16.55 -6.68
C PHE A 148 4.03 15.09 -7.11
N ARG A 149 4.98 14.84 -8.01
CA ARG A 149 5.43 13.48 -8.34
C ARG A 149 6.32 12.92 -7.25
N THR A 150 6.12 11.65 -6.94
CA THR A 150 6.91 10.93 -5.94
C THR A 150 7.09 9.47 -6.34
N LYS A 151 7.88 8.74 -5.55
CA LYS A 151 8.06 7.30 -5.66
C LYS A 151 7.51 6.54 -4.46
N TYR A 152 6.72 7.20 -3.65
CA TYR A 152 6.20 6.65 -2.41
C TYR A 152 4.70 6.84 -2.30
N PHE A 153 4.03 5.85 -1.75
CA PHE A 153 2.70 5.95 -1.16
C PHE A 153 2.68 5.11 0.13
N LEU A 154 1.67 5.31 0.93
CA LEU A 154 1.41 4.50 2.12
C LEU A 154 0.14 3.69 1.87
N ALA A 155 0.22 2.39 2.10
CA ALA A 155 -0.89 1.48 1.84
C ALA A 155 -2.12 1.73 2.73
N GLY A 156 -1.96 2.50 3.82
CA GLY A 156 -3.07 2.95 4.67
C GLY A 156 -4.07 3.88 4.00
N GLY A 157 -3.75 4.42 2.81
CA GLY A 157 -4.67 5.21 1.99
C GLY A 157 -4.03 5.60 0.66
N PHE A 158 -4.49 5.01 -0.44
CA PHE A 158 -4.03 5.31 -1.80
C PHE A 158 -5.06 4.88 -2.84
N ALA A 159 -4.91 5.36 -4.08
CA ALA A 159 -5.73 4.91 -5.21
C ALA A 159 -4.87 4.45 -6.39
N ILE A 160 -5.43 3.56 -7.21
CA ILE A 160 -4.79 3.06 -8.43
C ILE A 160 -5.84 2.71 -9.49
N ARG A 161 -5.51 2.93 -10.77
CA ARG A 161 -6.33 2.44 -11.87
C ARG A 161 -6.32 0.92 -11.92
N ALA A 162 -7.50 0.30 -11.93
CA ALA A 162 -7.63 -1.16 -11.91
C ALA A 162 -6.91 -1.83 -13.09
N ALA A 163 -7.02 -1.27 -14.29
CA ALA A 163 -6.33 -1.80 -15.47
C ALA A 163 -4.80 -1.82 -15.26
N TRP A 164 -4.23 -0.75 -14.68
CA TRP A 164 -2.81 -0.69 -14.40
C TRP A 164 -2.41 -1.64 -13.27
N PHE A 165 -3.22 -1.71 -12.19
CA PHE A 165 -2.99 -2.63 -11.08
C PHE A 165 -2.83 -4.07 -11.58
N TRP A 166 -3.71 -4.50 -12.47
CA TRP A 166 -3.67 -5.85 -13.02
C TRP A 166 -2.57 -6.04 -14.08
N ALA A 167 -2.26 -5.03 -14.87
CA ALA A 167 -1.10 -5.07 -15.77
C ALA A 167 0.22 -5.27 -14.99
N LEU A 168 0.30 -4.75 -13.76
CA LEU A 168 1.42 -4.98 -12.83
C LEU A 168 1.37 -6.36 -12.16
N GLY A 169 0.28 -7.13 -12.31
CA GLY A 169 0.03 -8.39 -11.59
C GLY A 169 -0.32 -8.19 -10.11
N GLY A 170 -0.92 -7.04 -9.76
CA GLY A 170 -1.29 -6.69 -8.40
C GLY A 170 -0.11 -6.53 -7.45
N PHE A 171 -0.35 -6.62 -6.16
CA PHE A 171 0.73 -6.73 -5.16
C PHE A 171 1.42 -8.09 -5.25
N SER A 172 2.71 -8.13 -4.95
CA SER A 172 3.45 -9.40 -4.83
C SER A 172 3.09 -10.11 -3.53
N SER A 173 2.13 -11.04 -3.58
CA SER A 173 1.64 -11.78 -2.41
C SER A 173 2.75 -12.56 -1.67
N GLN A 174 3.83 -12.94 -2.37
CA GLN A 174 5.00 -13.59 -1.75
C GLN A 174 5.67 -12.72 -0.67
N LEU A 175 5.45 -11.40 -0.69
CA LEU A 175 5.99 -10.50 0.33
C LEU A 175 5.27 -10.69 1.67
N PHE A 176 4.00 -11.08 1.66
CA PHE A 176 3.13 -11.31 2.81
C PHE A 176 2.94 -10.06 3.70
N PHE A 177 4.01 -9.38 4.05
CA PHE A 177 4.00 -8.20 4.91
C PHE A 177 5.24 -7.34 4.64
N TRP A 178 5.08 -6.01 4.51
CA TRP A 178 6.13 -5.02 4.33
C TRP A 178 6.84 -5.03 2.96
N GLY A 179 6.92 -3.87 2.34
CA GLY A 179 7.65 -3.61 1.10
C GLY A 179 6.84 -3.75 -0.18
N GLU A 180 5.56 -4.11 -0.08
CA GLU A 180 4.64 -4.26 -1.19
C GLU A 180 4.43 -2.95 -1.96
N GLU A 181 4.38 -1.81 -1.28
CA GLU A 181 4.26 -0.50 -1.92
C GLU A 181 5.49 -0.18 -2.77
N THR A 182 6.68 -0.40 -2.20
CA THR A 182 7.94 -0.20 -2.93
C THR A 182 8.01 -1.11 -4.15
N ASP A 183 7.61 -2.37 -4.01
CA ASP A 183 7.61 -3.33 -5.11
C ASP A 183 6.63 -2.92 -6.21
N LEU A 184 5.42 -2.48 -5.86
CA LEU A 184 4.41 -2.04 -6.81
C LEU A 184 4.87 -0.81 -7.61
N VAL A 185 5.47 0.18 -6.95
CA VAL A 185 6.04 1.36 -7.64
C VAL A 185 7.17 0.96 -8.58
N LEU A 186 8.06 0.06 -8.17
CA LEU A 186 9.17 -0.40 -9.01
C LEU A 186 8.67 -1.19 -10.23
N LYS A 187 7.60 -1.99 -10.08
CA LYS A 187 6.92 -2.64 -11.20
C LYS A 187 6.35 -1.60 -12.17
N SER A 188 5.61 -0.61 -11.64
CA SER A 188 5.01 0.46 -12.43
C SER A 188 6.07 1.19 -13.26
N LEU A 189 7.17 1.61 -12.63
CA LEU A 189 8.27 2.27 -13.33
C LEU A 189 8.95 1.38 -14.38
N ALA A 190 9.09 0.09 -14.11
CA ALA A 190 9.68 -0.85 -15.06
C ALA A 190 8.82 -1.01 -16.32
N LEU A 191 7.50 -0.91 -16.21
CA LEU A 191 6.55 -0.98 -17.33
C LEU A 191 6.24 0.39 -17.97
N GLY A 192 6.95 1.45 -17.58
CA GLY A 192 6.81 2.75 -18.20
C GLY A 192 5.95 3.75 -17.44
N GLY A 193 5.47 3.40 -16.25
CA GLY A 193 4.66 4.31 -15.42
C GLY A 193 5.44 5.56 -14.96
N GLU A 194 4.70 6.65 -14.74
CA GLU A 194 5.23 7.97 -14.41
C GLU A 194 5.60 8.15 -12.91
N GLY A 195 5.52 7.08 -12.11
CA GLY A 195 5.67 7.11 -10.66
C GLY A 195 4.34 7.23 -9.95
N VAL A 196 4.33 7.97 -8.86
CA VAL A 196 3.16 8.18 -8.01
C VAL A 196 2.80 9.66 -8.01
N PHE A 197 1.53 9.99 -8.17
CA PHE A 197 1.00 11.33 -7.98
C PHE A 197 0.62 11.50 -6.51
N TYR A 198 1.27 12.43 -5.81
CA TYR A 198 0.87 12.80 -4.45
C TYR A 198 -0.18 13.90 -4.52
N ASP A 199 -1.30 13.71 -3.82
CA ASP A 199 -2.35 14.71 -3.64
C ASP A 199 -2.61 14.94 -2.15
N GLY A 200 -2.10 16.06 -1.64
CA GLY A 200 -2.29 16.47 -0.24
C GLY A 200 -3.67 17.02 0.07
N SER A 201 -4.50 17.27 -0.95
CA SER A 201 -5.90 17.69 -0.73
C SER A 201 -6.77 16.55 -0.20
N VAL A 202 -6.37 15.30 -0.44
CA VAL A 202 -6.98 14.12 0.16
C VAL A 202 -6.19 13.72 1.38
N ALA A 203 -6.83 13.74 2.55
CA ALA A 203 -6.20 13.38 3.80
C ALA A 203 -6.84 12.13 4.42
N VAL A 204 -6.00 11.27 4.97
CA VAL A 204 -6.38 10.04 5.67
C VAL A 204 -5.85 10.12 7.10
N LEU A 205 -6.72 9.92 8.07
CA LEU A 205 -6.36 9.70 9.46
C LEU A 205 -6.06 8.21 9.65
N HIS A 206 -4.83 7.86 9.97
CA HIS A 206 -4.45 6.51 10.38
C HIS A 206 -4.39 6.47 11.90
N ARG A 207 -5.28 5.71 12.53
CA ARG A 207 -5.53 5.70 13.97
C ARG A 207 -4.43 4.97 14.76
N VAL A 208 -3.19 5.30 14.48
CA VAL A 208 -2.01 4.85 15.23
C VAL A 208 -1.41 6.00 16.02
N HIS A 209 -0.89 5.72 17.18
CA HIS A 209 -0.17 6.73 17.98
C HIS A 209 1.16 7.12 17.32
N GLY A 210 1.52 8.43 17.42
CA GLY A 210 2.55 9.09 16.62
C GLY A 210 3.99 8.62 16.78
N ASN A 211 4.32 7.89 17.83
CA ASN A 211 5.71 7.53 18.14
C ASN A 211 6.22 6.26 17.42
N GLY A 212 5.61 5.93 16.29
CA GLY A 212 6.04 4.79 15.49
C GLY A 212 5.73 3.45 16.16
N ARG A 213 5.50 2.44 15.36
CA ARG A 213 5.33 1.09 15.87
C ARG A 213 6.63 0.65 16.53
N VAL A 214 6.54 0.13 17.75
CA VAL A 214 7.67 -0.50 18.45
C VAL A 214 8.40 -1.42 17.48
N LYS A 215 9.73 -1.37 17.47
CA LYS A 215 10.54 -2.31 16.70
C LYS A 215 10.22 -3.73 17.17
N ASP A 216 9.69 -4.52 16.25
CA ASP A 216 9.29 -5.89 16.52
C ASP A 216 10.10 -6.81 15.62
N GLU A 217 10.53 -7.95 16.17
CA GLU A 217 11.42 -8.90 15.52
C GLU A 217 10.77 -9.53 14.28
N GLY A 218 9.45 -9.77 14.29
CA GLY A 218 8.72 -10.29 13.14
C GLY A 218 8.73 -9.32 11.97
N ARG A 219 8.51 -8.02 12.24
CA ARG A 219 8.63 -6.96 11.24
C ARG A 219 10.05 -6.85 10.70
N PHE A 220 11.06 -6.91 11.56
CA PHE A 220 12.46 -6.89 11.14
C PHE A 220 12.79 -8.06 10.20
N TYR A 221 12.26 -9.26 10.49
CA TYR A 221 12.39 -10.41 9.58
C TYR A 221 11.90 -10.07 8.16
N TYR A 222 10.68 -9.54 8.03
CA TYR A 222 10.12 -9.18 6.73
C TYR A 222 10.89 -8.04 6.07
N GLN A 223 11.37 -7.06 6.82
CA GLN A 223 12.21 -5.98 6.29
C GLN A 223 13.47 -6.52 5.64
N VAL A 224 14.20 -7.41 6.31
CA VAL A 224 15.39 -8.04 5.76
C VAL A 224 15.05 -8.90 4.54
N ARG A 225 14.11 -9.83 4.71
CA ARG A 225 13.71 -10.80 3.68
C ARG A 225 13.24 -10.12 2.40
N ASN A 226 12.29 -9.22 2.53
CA ASN A 226 11.64 -8.61 1.38
C ASN A 226 12.53 -7.56 0.71
N ARG A 227 13.29 -6.77 1.48
CA ARG A 227 14.26 -5.83 0.90
C ARG A 227 15.27 -6.56 0.02
N MET A 228 15.88 -7.65 0.52
CA MET A 228 16.84 -8.44 -0.25
C MET A 228 16.23 -9.05 -1.51
N TYR A 229 14.99 -9.53 -1.42
CA TYR A 229 14.24 -10.06 -2.55
C TYR A 229 13.94 -8.98 -3.60
N ILE A 230 13.33 -7.86 -3.21
CA ILE A 230 12.97 -6.76 -4.12
C ILE A 230 14.21 -6.24 -4.86
N LEU A 231 15.31 -6.00 -4.14
CA LEU A 231 16.57 -5.56 -4.75
C LEU A 231 17.08 -6.55 -5.79
N LYS A 232 16.96 -7.87 -5.52
CA LYS A 232 17.40 -8.94 -6.42
C LYS A 232 16.58 -8.99 -7.71
N ILE A 233 15.27 -8.75 -7.64
CA ILE A 233 14.38 -8.96 -8.78
C ILE A 233 14.06 -7.69 -9.57
N ARG A 234 14.14 -6.50 -8.95
CA ARG A 234 13.74 -5.22 -9.57
C ARG A 234 14.92 -4.40 -10.08
N PHE A 235 16.13 -4.57 -9.54
CA PHE A 235 17.28 -3.75 -9.91
C PHE A 235 18.21 -4.44 -10.92
N PRO A 236 18.93 -3.68 -11.77
CA PRO A 236 20.00 -4.22 -12.61
C PRO A 236 21.06 -4.94 -11.76
N ALA A 237 21.65 -6.01 -12.28
CA ALA A 237 22.43 -6.97 -11.48
C ALA A 237 23.56 -6.33 -10.64
N GLY A 238 24.41 -5.48 -11.24
CA GLY A 238 25.51 -4.81 -10.53
C GLY A 238 25.01 -3.87 -9.43
N ILE A 239 24.01 -3.05 -9.75
CA ILE A 239 23.39 -2.11 -8.80
C ILE A 239 22.68 -2.87 -7.68
N SER A 240 21.98 -3.93 -8.03
CA SER A 240 21.35 -4.85 -7.07
C SER A 240 22.37 -5.37 -6.05
N LEU A 241 23.55 -5.80 -6.51
CA LEU A 241 24.60 -6.29 -5.62
C LEU A 241 25.06 -5.22 -4.63
N CYS A 242 25.36 -4.00 -5.11
CA CYS A 242 25.79 -2.88 -4.27
C CYS A 242 24.73 -2.55 -3.20
N TYR A 243 23.46 -2.41 -3.59
CA TYR A 243 22.40 -2.13 -2.61
C TYR A 243 22.17 -3.29 -1.63
N ARG A 244 22.31 -4.52 -2.07
CA ARG A 244 22.17 -5.69 -1.17
C ARG A 244 23.32 -5.77 -0.18
N LEU A 245 24.53 -5.43 -0.56
CA LEU A 245 25.65 -5.30 0.37
C LEU A 245 25.41 -4.18 1.38
N TYR A 246 25.04 -3.00 0.91
CA TYR A 246 24.73 -1.86 1.78
C TYR A 246 23.64 -2.18 2.81
N TYR A 247 22.47 -2.65 2.35
CA TYR A 247 21.37 -3.01 3.25
C TYR A 247 21.68 -4.24 4.11
N GLY A 248 22.48 -5.17 3.61
CA GLY A 248 22.98 -6.32 4.36
C GLY A 248 23.77 -5.87 5.59
N LEU A 249 24.74 -4.98 5.40
CA LEU A 249 25.54 -4.41 6.49
C LEU A 249 24.69 -3.55 7.44
N LYS A 250 23.79 -2.73 6.90
CA LYS A 250 22.86 -1.93 7.71
C LYS A 250 22.02 -2.80 8.62
N TYR A 251 21.38 -3.83 8.10
CA TYR A 251 20.54 -4.74 8.89
C TYR A 251 21.35 -5.64 9.82
N LEU A 252 22.59 -6.02 9.43
CA LEU A 252 23.50 -6.74 10.32
C LEU A 252 23.80 -5.91 11.58
N ARG A 253 24.18 -4.63 11.38
CA ARG A 253 24.43 -3.70 12.51
C ARG A 253 23.19 -3.59 13.41
N GLU A 254 22.01 -3.42 12.83
CA GLU A 254 20.75 -3.31 13.56
C GLU A 254 20.46 -4.62 14.34
N ALA A 255 20.68 -5.77 13.72
CA ALA A 255 20.49 -7.09 14.33
C ALA A 255 21.44 -7.33 15.50
N VAL A 256 22.69 -6.87 15.40
CA VAL A 256 23.67 -6.92 16.52
C VAL A 256 23.19 -6.07 17.69
N CYS A 257 22.79 -4.81 17.42
CA CYS A 257 22.30 -3.90 18.45
C CYS A 257 21.03 -4.40 19.17
N LEU A 258 20.17 -5.15 18.48
CA LEU A 258 18.89 -5.63 19.00
C LEU A 258 18.91 -7.11 19.47
N GLY A 259 20.02 -7.81 19.31
CA GLY A 259 20.11 -9.23 19.63
C GLY A 259 19.41 -10.17 18.64
N TRP A 260 19.10 -9.69 17.42
CA TRP A 260 18.28 -10.42 16.41
C TRP A 260 19.08 -11.07 15.29
N LEU A 261 20.32 -11.51 15.56
CA LEU A 261 21.17 -12.13 14.54
C LEU A 261 20.57 -13.38 13.92
N GLY A 262 19.85 -14.19 14.71
CA GLY A 262 19.13 -15.37 14.21
C GLY A 262 18.08 -14.98 13.17
N THR A 263 17.29 -14.00 13.46
CA THR A 263 16.24 -13.46 12.59
C THR A 263 16.81 -12.79 11.33
N TYR A 264 17.92 -12.07 11.44
CA TYR A 264 18.65 -11.54 10.29
C TYR A 264 19.09 -12.66 9.34
N ARG A 265 19.75 -13.71 9.86
CA ARG A 265 20.21 -14.88 9.07
C ARG A 265 19.03 -15.59 8.40
N ARG A 266 17.92 -15.79 9.12
CA ARG A 266 16.69 -16.37 8.60
C ARG A 266 16.13 -15.53 7.45
N GLY A 267 16.01 -14.21 7.62
CA GLY A 267 15.54 -13.29 6.58
C GLY A 267 16.40 -13.34 5.31
N LEU A 268 17.73 -13.35 5.45
CA LEU A 268 18.64 -13.49 4.30
C LEU A 268 18.48 -14.82 3.57
N ARG A 269 18.41 -15.94 4.31
CA ARG A 269 18.22 -17.28 3.76
C ARG A 269 16.89 -17.35 2.99
N ASP A 270 15.81 -16.92 3.60
CA ASP A 270 14.46 -17.06 3.06
C ASP A 270 14.21 -16.11 1.89
N SER A 271 14.89 -14.96 1.84
CA SER A 271 14.88 -14.07 0.67
C SER A 271 15.37 -14.73 -0.63
N ARG A 272 16.22 -15.75 -0.52
CA ARG A 272 16.77 -16.51 -1.65
C ARG A 272 15.80 -17.57 -2.16
N ARG A 273 14.87 -18.03 -1.29
CA ARG A 273 13.90 -19.08 -1.55
C ARG A 273 12.62 -18.58 -2.19
N ILE A 274 12.35 -17.27 -2.12
CA ILE A 274 11.16 -16.68 -2.76
C ILE A 274 11.26 -16.89 -4.29
N PRO A 275 10.22 -17.48 -4.92
CA PRO A 275 10.17 -17.67 -6.36
C PRO A 275 10.25 -16.36 -7.12
N ARG A 276 10.93 -16.32 -8.24
CA ARG A 276 11.03 -15.14 -9.12
C ARG A 276 9.81 -15.06 -10.04
N LYS A 277 8.64 -14.78 -9.49
CA LYS A 277 7.44 -14.54 -10.30
C LYS A 277 7.40 -13.06 -10.72
N GLY A 278 7.10 -12.78 -12.00
CA GLY A 278 6.90 -11.43 -12.53
C GLY A 278 8.14 -10.53 -12.41
N SER A 279 9.30 -11.00 -12.84
CA SER A 279 10.56 -10.25 -12.74
C SER A 279 10.70 -9.21 -13.85
N CYS A 280 9.96 -8.09 -13.79
CA CYS A 280 10.32 -6.91 -14.55
C CYS A 280 11.43 -6.15 -13.79
N ARG A 281 12.57 -5.96 -14.45
CA ARG A 281 13.69 -5.19 -13.91
C ARG A 281 13.68 -3.77 -14.46
N LEU A 282 14.04 -2.83 -13.59
CA LEU A 282 14.32 -1.47 -14.03
C LEU A 282 15.51 -1.47 -15.00
N THR A 283 15.39 -0.72 -16.08
CA THR A 283 16.54 -0.33 -16.89
C THR A 283 17.34 0.76 -16.15
N LEU A 284 18.58 1.01 -16.57
CA LEU A 284 19.38 2.09 -15.98
C LEU A 284 18.73 3.46 -16.16
N SER A 285 18.07 3.70 -17.29
CA SER A 285 17.35 4.96 -17.55
C SER A 285 16.17 5.12 -16.59
N ARG A 286 15.36 4.08 -16.38
CA ARG A 286 14.25 4.07 -15.43
C ARG A 286 14.72 4.20 -13.98
N LEU A 287 15.85 3.59 -13.64
CA LEU A 287 16.44 3.75 -12.31
C LEU A 287 16.90 5.21 -12.05
N ARG A 288 17.50 5.86 -13.04
CA ARG A 288 17.83 7.29 -12.95
C ARG A 288 16.58 8.16 -12.81
N ALA A 289 15.53 7.87 -13.56
CA ALA A 289 14.24 8.55 -13.41
C ALA A 289 13.67 8.36 -11.99
N TRP A 290 13.67 7.13 -11.46
CA TRP A 290 13.24 6.83 -10.11
C TRP A 290 14.04 7.60 -9.03
N GLN A 291 15.36 7.73 -9.20
CA GLN A 291 16.19 8.51 -8.27
C GLN A 291 15.84 10.01 -8.30
N LYS A 292 15.50 10.55 -9.48
CA LYS A 292 15.08 11.97 -9.61
C LYS A 292 13.75 12.27 -8.92
N LEU A 293 12.84 11.30 -8.80
CA LEU A 293 11.58 11.45 -8.06
C LEU A 293 11.80 11.67 -6.54
N SER A 294 13.00 11.49 -6.04
CA SER A 294 13.36 11.73 -4.64
C SER A 294 13.87 13.15 -4.36
N LYS A 295 14.21 13.87 -5.42
CA LYS A 295 14.70 15.24 -5.36
C LYS A 295 13.55 16.21 -5.64
#